data_065231c9c3ad67ebc43deffcecacef20
#
_entry.id   065231c9c3ad67ebc43deffcecacef20
#
_cell.length_a   1.000
_cell.length_b   1.000
_cell.length_c   1.000
_cell.angle_alpha   90.00
_cell.angle_beta   90.00
_cell.angle_gamma   90.00
#
_symmetry.space_group_name_H-M   'P 1'
#
loop_
_entity.id
_entity.type
_entity.pdbx_description
1 polymer ?
#
loop_
_entity_poly.entity_id
_entity_poly.type
_entity_poly.pdbx_seq_one_letter_code
_entity_poly.pdbx_strand_id
1 'polypeptide(L)'
;MNFQYMVVIQVVSLACIQGCTSEKGPMTFATYKVTGQINYNGKPAENVQVYLFPLVAPTIPDIPSNPRATTDKNGLFEISTYGENDGAPAGKYQILMIWMDDNLSDERKKDKLLGWYGPSYSKLEIQVKANDNTVPTINIPIITTEPDQIEGIPGRN
;
A
#
# COMPACT_ATOMS: atom_id res chain seq x y z
N MET A 1 -19.00 76.98 35.99
CA MET A 1 -19.86 75.89 36.34
C MET A 1 -19.80 74.89 35.18
N ASN A 2 -18.84 73.96 35.27
CA ASN A 2 -18.44 73.10 34.17
C ASN A 2 -19.10 71.72 34.31
N PHE A 3 -19.99 71.41 33.39
CA PHE A 3 -20.61 70.07 33.31
C PHE A 3 -19.79 69.23 32.38
N GLN A 4 -19.07 68.28 32.94
CA GLN A 4 -18.28 67.31 32.19
C GLN A 4 -19.16 66.10 31.88
N TYR A 5 -19.44 65.90 30.58
CA TYR A 5 -20.16 64.71 30.10
C TYR A 5 -19.21 63.53 30.03
N MET A 6 -19.46 62.56 30.89
CA MET A 6 -18.75 61.30 30.93
C MET A 6 -19.38 60.35 29.89
N VAL A 7 -18.71 60.12 28.77
CA VAL A 7 -19.14 59.16 27.76
C VAL A 7 -18.65 57.79 28.17
N VAL A 8 -19.56 56.91 28.55
CA VAL A 8 -19.28 55.52 28.82
C VAL A 8 -19.32 54.75 27.49
N ILE A 9 -18.14 54.37 26.99
CA ILE A 9 -18.02 53.50 25.82
C ILE A 9 -18.17 52.06 26.31
N GLN A 10 -19.33 51.46 26.04
CA GLN A 10 -19.53 50.03 26.22
C GLN A 10 -18.86 49.30 25.05
N VAL A 11 -17.72 48.62 25.35
CA VAL A 11 -17.10 47.67 24.42
C VAL A 11 -17.87 46.35 24.47
N VAL A 12 -18.71 46.16 23.47
CA VAL A 12 -19.36 44.86 23.27
C VAL A 12 -18.32 43.88 22.72
N SER A 13 -17.82 43.03 23.60
CA SER A 13 -16.92 41.92 23.22
C SER A 13 -17.71 40.86 22.49
N LEU A 14 -17.60 40.84 21.16
CA LEU A 14 -18.18 39.81 20.32
C LEU A 14 -17.30 38.56 20.43
N ALA A 15 -17.67 37.61 21.29
CA ALA A 15 -17.01 36.33 21.41
C ALA A 15 -17.31 35.52 20.13
N CYS A 16 -16.35 35.45 19.22
CA CYS A 16 -16.35 34.50 18.12
C CYS A 16 -16.27 33.08 18.68
N ILE A 17 -17.41 32.39 18.73
CA ILE A 17 -17.44 30.94 18.94
C ILE A 17 -16.93 30.31 17.64
N GLN A 18 -15.63 30.06 17.55
CA GLN A 18 -15.07 29.21 16.54
C GLN A 18 -15.50 27.79 16.87
N GLY A 19 -16.59 27.36 16.26
CA GLY A 19 -16.97 25.97 16.23
C GLY A 19 -15.87 25.19 15.51
N CYS A 20 -15.02 24.46 16.26
CA CYS A 20 -14.21 23.40 15.70
C CYS A 20 -15.17 22.34 15.15
N THR A 21 -15.49 22.41 13.86
CA THR A 21 -15.97 21.25 13.13
C THR A 21 -14.81 20.27 13.08
N SER A 22 -14.87 19.26 13.93
CA SER A 22 -13.99 18.09 13.83
C SER A 22 -14.33 17.40 12.51
N GLU A 23 -13.62 17.76 11.43
CA GLU A 23 -13.64 16.96 10.22
C GLU A 23 -13.13 15.57 10.63
N LYS A 24 -14.00 14.57 10.55
CA LYS A 24 -13.57 13.18 10.67
C LYS A 24 -12.56 12.95 9.57
N GLY A 25 -11.29 12.85 9.95
CA GLY A 25 -10.23 12.43 9.04
C GLY A 25 -10.58 11.07 8.41
N PRO A 26 -9.94 10.70 7.30
CA PRO A 26 -10.19 9.43 6.65
C PRO A 26 -10.08 8.29 7.67
N MET A 27 -11.05 7.37 7.65
CA MET A 27 -11.03 6.20 8.54
C MET A 27 -9.81 5.34 8.21
N THR A 28 -8.90 5.17 9.16
CA THR A 28 -7.74 4.28 9.05
C THR A 28 -7.96 3.03 9.89
N PHE A 29 -7.55 1.89 9.36
CA PHE A 29 -7.51 0.64 10.11
C PHE A 29 -6.18 0.52 10.86
N ALA A 30 -6.18 -0.21 11.99
CA ALA A 30 -4.92 -0.58 12.64
C ALA A 30 -4.08 -1.43 11.68
N THR A 31 -2.83 -1.07 11.50
CA THR A 31 -1.86 -1.77 10.67
C THR A 31 -0.89 -2.60 11.52
N TYR A 32 -0.37 -3.65 10.95
CA TYR A 32 0.57 -4.57 11.58
C TYR A 32 1.75 -4.80 10.66
N LYS A 33 2.94 -4.81 11.21
CA LYS A 33 4.18 -4.99 10.46
C LYS A 33 4.12 -6.21 9.57
N VAL A 34 4.51 -6.03 8.29
CA VAL A 34 4.63 -7.12 7.31
C VAL A 34 5.93 -6.95 6.56
N THR A 35 6.81 -7.95 6.67
CA THR A 35 8.12 -7.97 6.02
C THR A 35 8.28 -9.23 5.17
N GLY A 36 9.25 -9.21 4.26
CA GLY A 36 9.61 -10.40 3.49
C GLY A 36 10.86 -10.18 2.66
N GLN A 37 11.20 -11.19 1.88
CA GLN A 37 12.36 -11.17 0.98
C GLN A 37 12.01 -11.83 -0.35
N ILE A 38 12.53 -11.27 -1.43
CA ILE A 38 12.39 -11.79 -2.79
C ILE A 38 13.76 -12.06 -3.38
N ASN A 39 13.94 -13.26 -3.91
CA ASN A 39 15.09 -13.64 -4.70
C ASN A 39 14.65 -14.00 -6.13
N TYR A 40 15.46 -13.65 -7.11
CA TYR A 40 15.33 -14.06 -8.50
C TYR A 40 16.55 -14.83 -8.93
N ASN A 41 16.38 -16.05 -9.42
CA ASN A 41 17.47 -16.95 -9.79
C ASN A 41 18.54 -17.07 -8.68
N GLY A 42 18.11 -17.21 -7.41
CA GLY A 42 18.97 -17.37 -6.24
C GLY A 42 19.71 -16.11 -5.78
N LYS A 43 19.40 -14.94 -6.36
CA LYS A 43 19.99 -13.64 -5.97
C LYS A 43 18.91 -12.70 -5.45
N PRO A 44 19.22 -11.79 -4.52
CA PRO A 44 18.29 -10.74 -4.11
C PRO A 44 17.75 -9.99 -5.29
N ALA A 45 16.44 -9.75 -5.32
CA ALA A 45 15.76 -9.00 -6.38
C ALA A 45 15.44 -7.59 -5.88
N GLU A 46 16.22 -6.60 -6.36
CA GLU A 46 16.05 -5.19 -6.04
C GLU A 46 14.98 -4.54 -6.93
N ASN A 47 14.26 -3.54 -6.39
CA ASN A 47 13.23 -2.76 -7.09
C ASN A 47 12.01 -3.56 -7.57
N VAL A 48 11.69 -4.69 -6.93
CA VAL A 48 10.42 -5.39 -7.14
C VAL A 48 9.32 -4.66 -6.38
N GLN A 49 8.27 -4.26 -7.08
CA GLN A 49 7.08 -3.68 -6.47
C GLN A 49 6.17 -4.81 -5.96
N VAL A 50 5.83 -4.78 -4.69
CA VAL A 50 4.99 -5.76 -4.00
C VAL A 50 3.68 -5.08 -3.59
N TYR A 51 2.55 -5.72 -3.86
CA TYR A 51 1.22 -5.25 -3.48
C TYR A 51 0.48 -6.35 -2.73
N LEU A 52 -0.22 -5.98 -1.65
CA LEU A 52 -1.16 -6.87 -0.98
C LEU A 52 -2.58 -6.52 -1.42
N PHE A 53 -3.18 -7.40 -2.20
CA PHE A 53 -4.54 -7.24 -2.70
C PHE A 53 -5.51 -8.02 -1.78
N PRO A 54 -6.50 -7.36 -1.15
CA PRO A 54 -7.40 -8.03 -0.22
C PRO A 54 -8.27 -9.06 -0.95
N LEU A 55 -8.30 -10.30 -0.45
CA LEU A 55 -9.13 -11.38 -1.00
C LEU A 55 -10.60 -11.28 -0.57
N VAL A 56 -10.86 -10.56 0.49
CA VAL A 56 -12.22 -10.23 0.94
C VAL A 56 -12.32 -8.72 0.85
N ALA A 57 -13.28 -8.23 0.07
CA ALA A 57 -13.52 -6.78 -0.02
C ALA A 57 -13.78 -6.24 1.39
N PRO A 58 -13.09 -5.18 1.81
CA PRO A 58 -13.37 -4.55 3.09
C PRO A 58 -14.82 -4.04 3.08
N THR A 59 -15.49 -4.21 4.20
CA THR A 59 -16.89 -3.78 4.39
C THR A 59 -17.05 -2.25 4.35
N ILE A 60 -15.94 -1.51 4.27
CA ILE A 60 -15.87 -0.05 4.27
C ILE A 60 -15.21 0.41 2.97
N PRO A 61 -15.89 1.29 2.19
CA PRO A 61 -15.46 1.65 0.82
C PRO A 61 -14.14 2.41 0.68
N ASP A 62 -13.57 2.93 1.76
CA ASP A 62 -12.51 3.93 1.71
C ASP A 62 -11.16 3.41 2.25
N ILE A 63 -10.63 2.29 1.73
CA ILE A 63 -9.20 2.02 1.88
C ILE A 63 -8.48 2.80 0.76
N PRO A 64 -7.74 3.89 1.07
CA PRO A 64 -7.22 4.81 0.07
C PRO A 64 -6.17 4.19 -0.86
N SER A 65 -5.55 3.08 -0.47
CA SER A 65 -4.54 2.39 -1.30
C SER A 65 -4.32 0.97 -0.82
N ASN A 66 -4.01 0.06 -1.74
CA ASN A 66 -3.53 -1.26 -1.39
C ASN A 66 -2.20 -1.15 -0.65
N PRO A 67 -1.99 -1.93 0.43
CA PRO A 67 -0.70 -2.02 1.09
C PRO A 67 0.39 -2.43 0.10
N ARG A 68 1.55 -1.75 0.11
CA ARG A 68 2.59 -1.93 -0.90
C ARG A 68 3.99 -1.72 -0.35
N ALA A 69 4.97 -2.23 -1.07
CA ALA A 69 6.39 -2.02 -0.81
C ALA A 69 7.20 -2.07 -2.11
N THR A 70 8.46 -1.69 -2.03
CA THR A 70 9.48 -1.96 -3.05
C THR A 70 10.67 -2.62 -2.38
N THR A 71 11.22 -3.67 -2.98
CA THR A 71 12.38 -4.36 -2.41
C THR A 71 13.64 -3.51 -2.49
N ASP A 72 14.47 -3.60 -1.45
CA ASP A 72 15.80 -3.00 -1.39
C ASP A 72 16.85 -3.85 -2.15
N LYS A 73 18.13 -3.41 -2.11
CA LYS A 73 19.27 -4.11 -2.73
C LYS A 73 19.52 -5.53 -2.20
N ASN A 74 18.96 -5.86 -1.04
CA ASN A 74 19.04 -7.21 -0.44
C ASN A 74 17.78 -8.03 -0.74
N GLY A 75 16.87 -7.52 -1.57
CA GLY A 75 15.57 -8.11 -1.88
C GLY A 75 14.59 -8.05 -0.72
N LEU A 76 14.87 -7.29 0.34
CA LEU A 76 14.01 -7.14 1.50
C LEU A 76 12.94 -6.10 1.25
N PHE A 77 11.74 -6.32 1.79
CA PHE A 77 10.65 -5.35 1.74
C PHE A 77 9.92 -5.24 3.08
N GLU A 78 9.35 -4.07 3.31
CA GLU A 78 8.47 -3.76 4.44
C GLU A 78 7.25 -3.01 3.91
N ILE A 79 6.06 -3.51 4.21
CA ILE A 79 4.79 -2.99 3.67
C ILE A 79 4.44 -1.65 4.32
N SER A 80 3.90 -0.77 3.50
CA SER A 80 3.34 0.53 3.86
C SER A 80 1.90 0.65 3.36
N THR A 81 0.99 1.19 4.18
CA THR A 81 -0.42 1.43 3.84
C THR A 81 -0.77 2.91 3.90
N TYR A 82 -0.69 3.52 5.07
CA TYR A 82 -1.02 4.92 5.32
C TYR A 82 0.22 5.79 5.53
N GLY A 83 1.28 5.20 6.06
CA GLY A 83 2.57 5.80 6.33
C GLY A 83 3.72 4.87 5.96
N GLU A 84 4.94 5.36 6.09
CA GLU A 84 6.13 4.56 5.77
C GLU A 84 6.29 3.42 6.77
N ASN A 85 6.40 2.18 6.26
CA ASN A 85 6.64 0.95 7.01
C ASN A 85 5.63 0.67 8.14
N ASP A 86 4.41 1.20 8.02
CA ASP A 86 3.35 1.03 9.00
C ASP A 86 2.64 -0.33 8.89
N GLY A 87 2.96 -1.12 7.87
CA GLY A 87 2.42 -2.46 7.67
C GLY A 87 1.11 -2.49 6.91
N ALA A 88 0.27 -3.49 7.19
CA ALA A 88 -1.02 -3.69 6.56
C ALA A 88 -2.13 -3.99 7.60
N PRO A 89 -3.39 -3.65 7.33
CA PRO A 89 -4.51 -4.09 8.16
C PRO A 89 -4.60 -5.61 8.26
N ALA A 90 -5.14 -6.12 9.38
CA ALA A 90 -5.37 -7.54 9.53
C ALA A 90 -6.36 -8.03 8.46
N GLY A 91 -6.03 -9.14 7.79
CA GLY A 91 -6.83 -9.67 6.69
C GLY A 91 -6.11 -10.72 5.86
N LYS A 92 -6.83 -11.31 4.91
CA LYS A 92 -6.26 -12.25 3.94
C LYS A 92 -6.00 -11.52 2.62
N TYR A 93 -4.79 -11.63 2.11
CA TYR A 93 -4.32 -10.93 0.92
C TYR A 93 -3.69 -11.89 -0.09
N GLN A 94 -3.90 -11.60 -1.36
CA GLN A 94 -3.08 -12.10 -2.46
C GLN A 94 -1.85 -11.20 -2.59
N ILE A 95 -0.67 -11.78 -2.74
CA ILE A 95 0.57 -11.03 -2.99
C ILE A 95 0.75 -10.91 -4.49
N LEU A 96 0.78 -9.67 -4.97
CA LEU A 96 1.05 -9.35 -6.37
C LEU A 96 2.43 -8.71 -6.48
N MET A 97 3.12 -8.96 -7.60
CA MET A 97 4.44 -8.38 -7.84
C MET A 97 4.58 -7.92 -9.29
N ILE A 98 5.28 -6.80 -9.46
CA ILE A 98 5.69 -6.25 -10.74
C ILE A 98 7.17 -5.87 -10.64
N TRP A 99 7.96 -6.23 -11.63
CA TRP A 99 9.38 -5.89 -11.67
C TRP A 99 9.75 -5.24 -12.99
N MET A 100 9.72 -3.92 -13.04
CA MET A 100 10.01 -3.18 -14.26
C MET A 100 11.51 -3.18 -14.56
N ASP A 101 11.87 -3.21 -15.85
CA ASP A 101 13.24 -3.06 -16.29
C ASP A 101 13.59 -1.57 -16.40
N ASP A 102 14.27 -1.05 -15.37
CA ASP A 102 14.66 0.37 -15.30
C ASP A 102 15.77 0.76 -16.27
N ASN A 103 16.42 -0.21 -16.94
CA ASN A 103 17.44 0.04 -17.94
C ASN A 103 16.87 0.41 -19.32
N LEU A 104 15.55 0.32 -19.48
CA LEU A 104 14.86 0.65 -20.73
C LEU A 104 14.15 2.00 -20.60
N SER A 105 13.98 2.70 -21.74
CA SER A 105 13.13 3.90 -21.79
C SER A 105 11.69 3.56 -21.42
N ASP A 106 10.93 4.50 -20.85
CA ASP A 106 9.59 4.28 -20.32
C ASP A 106 8.63 3.58 -21.29
N GLU A 107 8.73 3.87 -22.58
CA GLU A 107 7.93 3.24 -23.63
C GLU A 107 8.26 1.75 -23.87
N ARG A 108 9.41 1.28 -23.41
CA ARG A 108 9.91 -0.09 -23.58
C ARG A 108 10.05 -0.87 -22.30
N LYS A 109 9.74 -0.26 -21.15
CA LYS A 109 9.76 -0.96 -19.86
C LYS A 109 8.81 -2.13 -19.91
N LYS A 110 9.34 -3.31 -19.62
CA LYS A 110 8.57 -4.54 -19.49
C LYS A 110 8.71 -5.11 -18.09
N ASP A 111 7.66 -5.76 -17.65
CA ASP A 111 7.70 -6.56 -16.43
C ASP A 111 8.61 -7.77 -16.62
N LYS A 112 9.73 -7.86 -15.89
CA LYS A 112 10.65 -9.01 -15.90
C LYS A 112 9.99 -10.29 -15.43
N LEU A 113 8.85 -10.18 -14.71
CA LEU A 113 8.06 -11.31 -14.22
C LEU A 113 7.00 -11.74 -15.24
N LEU A 114 6.91 -11.08 -16.40
CA LEU A 114 6.03 -11.38 -17.51
C LEU A 114 4.56 -11.62 -17.10
N GLY A 115 4.09 -10.94 -16.03
CA GLY A 115 2.72 -11.04 -15.52
C GLY A 115 2.42 -12.26 -14.65
N TRP A 116 3.37 -13.18 -14.42
CA TRP A 116 3.16 -14.38 -13.59
C TRP A 116 2.70 -14.11 -12.17
N TYR A 117 3.05 -12.94 -11.64
CA TYR A 117 2.65 -12.52 -10.29
C TYR A 117 1.59 -11.42 -10.31
N GLY A 118 0.89 -11.27 -11.43
CA GLY A 118 -0.29 -10.41 -11.55
C GLY A 118 -1.56 -11.04 -10.95
N PRO A 119 -2.70 -10.30 -10.93
CA PRO A 119 -3.93 -10.73 -10.27
C PRO A 119 -4.47 -12.09 -10.73
N SER A 120 -4.33 -12.40 -12.02
CA SER A 120 -4.86 -13.63 -12.60
C SER A 120 -4.01 -14.88 -12.31
N TYR A 121 -2.71 -14.72 -12.07
CA TYR A 121 -1.78 -15.84 -12.02
C TYR A 121 -1.07 -16.02 -10.69
N SER A 122 -0.88 -14.99 -9.90
CA SER A 122 -0.28 -15.11 -8.57
C SER A 122 -1.10 -16.06 -7.69
N LYS A 123 -0.42 -17.02 -7.07
CA LYS A 123 -1.01 -17.95 -6.08
C LYS A 123 -0.46 -17.68 -4.68
N LEU A 124 0.32 -16.62 -4.53
CA LEU A 124 0.90 -16.26 -3.26
C LEU A 124 -0.13 -15.55 -2.39
N GLU A 125 -0.27 -16.00 -1.16
CA GLU A 125 -1.20 -15.44 -0.19
C GLU A 125 -0.51 -15.20 1.15
N ILE A 126 -1.01 -14.25 1.91
CA ILE A 126 -0.65 -14.03 3.31
C ILE A 126 -1.90 -13.74 4.15
N GLN A 127 -1.94 -14.28 5.37
CA GLN A 127 -2.85 -13.89 6.41
C GLN A 127 -2.14 -12.92 7.34
N VAL A 128 -2.46 -11.62 7.24
CA VAL A 128 -1.96 -10.60 8.18
C VAL A 128 -2.75 -10.71 9.49
N LYS A 129 -2.04 -10.94 10.59
CA LYS A 129 -2.59 -11.05 11.94
C LYS A 129 -2.24 -9.81 12.75
N ALA A 130 -2.89 -9.64 13.89
CA ALA A 130 -2.66 -8.52 14.83
C ALA A 130 -1.34 -8.66 15.61
N ASN A 131 -0.25 -8.94 14.90
CA ASN A 131 1.12 -9.06 15.39
C ASN A 131 2.08 -8.85 14.20
N ASP A 132 3.40 -8.99 14.41
CA ASP A 132 4.38 -8.98 13.34
C ASP A 132 4.18 -10.18 12.40
N ASN A 133 4.21 -9.92 11.11
CA ASN A 133 4.00 -10.92 10.07
C ASN A 133 5.23 -10.96 9.16
N THR A 134 5.68 -12.17 8.84
CA THR A 134 6.79 -12.39 7.90
C THR A 134 6.29 -13.24 6.74
N VAL A 135 6.40 -12.70 5.53
CA VAL A 135 6.20 -13.48 4.29
C VAL A 135 7.40 -14.42 4.15
N PRO A 136 7.20 -15.73 3.95
CA PRO A 136 8.30 -16.63 3.63
C PRO A 136 9.09 -16.12 2.41
N THR A 137 10.40 -16.32 2.38
CA THR A 137 11.24 -15.89 1.25
C THR A 137 10.67 -16.41 -0.07
N ILE A 138 10.36 -15.50 -0.98
CA ILE A 138 9.84 -15.82 -2.31
C ILE A 138 11.02 -16.01 -3.24
N ASN A 139 11.23 -17.26 -3.71
CA ASN A 139 12.28 -17.57 -4.66
C ASN A 139 11.67 -17.71 -6.06
N ILE A 140 11.94 -16.76 -6.93
CA ILE A 140 11.44 -16.69 -8.29
C ILE A 140 12.49 -17.34 -9.22
N PRO A 141 12.12 -18.36 -10.03
CA PRO A 141 13.00 -18.92 -11.05
C PRO A 141 13.15 -17.94 -12.22
N ILE A 142 14.06 -18.23 -13.14
CA ILE A 142 14.14 -17.51 -14.41
C ILE A 142 12.82 -17.70 -15.17
N ILE A 143 12.20 -16.59 -15.55
CA ILE A 143 10.96 -16.56 -16.31
C ILE A 143 11.30 -16.17 -17.76
N THR A 144 10.92 -16.99 -18.71
CA THR A 144 11.23 -16.78 -20.15
C THR A 144 9.97 -16.70 -21.02
N THR A 145 8.81 -17.06 -20.47
CA THR A 145 7.56 -17.21 -21.23
C THR A 145 6.42 -16.58 -20.44
N GLU A 146 5.53 -15.88 -21.12
CA GLU A 146 4.30 -15.33 -20.53
C GLU A 146 3.32 -16.46 -20.18
N PRO A 147 2.48 -16.30 -19.14
CA PRO A 147 1.57 -17.36 -18.69
C PRO A 147 0.57 -17.79 -19.78
N ASP A 148 0.12 -16.87 -20.64
CA ASP A 148 -0.84 -17.16 -21.71
C ASP A 148 -0.23 -17.98 -22.88
N GLN A 149 1.09 -18.10 -22.95
CA GLN A 149 1.81 -18.89 -23.97
C GLN A 149 2.03 -20.34 -23.55
N ILE A 150 1.61 -20.72 -22.34
CA ILE A 150 1.73 -22.10 -21.86
C ILE A 150 0.42 -22.83 -22.13
N GLU A 151 0.43 -23.76 -23.07
CA GLU A 151 -0.70 -24.65 -23.34
C GLU A 151 -1.09 -25.43 -22.06
N GLY A 152 -2.36 -25.36 -21.65
CA GLY A 152 -2.91 -26.16 -20.55
C GLY A 152 -3.16 -25.42 -19.25
N ILE A 153 -3.05 -24.08 -19.16
CA ILE A 153 -3.54 -23.35 -18.00
C ILE A 153 -5.06 -23.17 -18.15
N PRO A 154 -5.92 -23.77 -17.27
CA PRO A 154 -7.36 -23.62 -17.35
C PRO A 154 -7.75 -22.19 -17.01
N GLY A 155 -8.39 -21.47 -17.92
CA GLY A 155 -9.03 -20.22 -17.55
C GLY A 155 -9.13 -19.11 -18.59
N ARG A 156 -9.28 -19.43 -19.89
CA ARG A 156 -9.89 -18.52 -20.88
C ARG A 156 -10.64 -19.30 -21.95
N ASN A 157 -11.94 -19.29 -21.85
CA ASN A 157 -12.88 -19.35 -22.95
C ASN A 157 -13.68 -18.05 -22.96
#